data_7a5fc4e419bf5028e819da2c582a008b
#
_entry.id   7a5fc4e419bf5028e819da2c582a008b
#
_cell.length_a   1.000
_cell.length_b   1.000
_cell.length_c   1.000
_cell.angle_alpha   90.00
_cell.angle_beta   90.00
_cell.angle_gamma   90.00
#
_symmetry.space_group_name_H-M   'P 1'
#
loop_
_entity.id
_entity.type
_entity.pdbx_description
1 polymer ?
#
loop_
_entity_poly.entity_id
_entity_poly.type
_entity_poly.pdbx_seq_one_letter_code
_entity_poly.pdbx_strand_id
1 'polypeptide(L)'
;RRSRWGFKCSSRKMFARAKKVAKNIDKNSSKKNQPNLLGLPIAVKDYNDLSGVRTTYGSTIFKNNIPKDSDRTIKLLERNGANPVAKSNVPEWAGGHTFNPVNGLTRNPWDISKSAGGSSGGSASALASGQVFLATGNDLGGSLRTPAGFNGVVGLRPSPGLIPRGDRYMPFDTLWVEGPMARTVEDLA
;
A
#
# COMPACT_ATOMS: atom_id res chain seq x y z
N ARG A 1 17.32 10.60 2.16
CA ARG A 1 17.20 11.41 3.39
C ARG A 1 16.29 10.65 4.35
N ARG A 2 16.73 10.35 5.59
CA ARG A 2 15.85 9.87 6.66
C ARG A 2 14.75 10.91 6.82
N SER A 3 13.48 10.49 6.86
CA SER A 3 12.39 11.42 7.14
C SER A 3 12.73 12.16 8.43
N ARG A 4 12.55 13.48 8.46
CA ARG A 4 12.88 14.38 9.57
C ARG A 4 12.24 13.96 10.92
N TRP A 5 11.33 12.99 10.86
CA TRP A 5 10.46 12.54 11.95
C TRP A 5 10.63 11.08 12.38
N GLY A 6 11.62 10.36 11.87
CA GLY A 6 11.93 8.99 12.32
C GLY A 6 10.86 7.91 12.04
N PHE A 7 9.81 8.20 11.25
CA PHE A 7 8.78 7.23 10.93
C PHE A 7 9.24 6.23 9.88
N LYS A 8 9.04 4.95 10.16
CA LYS A 8 9.16 3.89 9.17
C LYS A 8 7.75 3.49 8.69
N CYS A 9 7.18 4.26 7.78
CA CYS A 9 5.92 3.90 7.13
C CYS A 9 6.13 3.03 5.87
N SER A 10 7.30 3.09 5.25
CA SER A 10 7.61 2.30 4.07
C SER A 10 8.70 1.25 4.34
N SER A 11 8.49 0.03 3.82
CA SER A 11 9.46 -1.06 3.85
C SER A 11 10.52 -0.90 2.74
N ARG A 12 10.16 -0.32 1.59
CA ARG A 12 11.07 -0.05 0.46
C ARG A 12 10.59 1.14 -0.37
N LYS A 13 11.50 2.05 -0.68
CA LYS A 13 11.29 3.16 -1.63
C LYS A 13 11.71 2.73 -3.04
N MET A 14 10.96 3.12 -4.05
CA MET A 14 11.13 2.69 -5.45
C MET A 14 11.33 3.86 -6.41
N PHE A 15 12.04 4.90 -6.00
CA PHE A 15 12.14 6.16 -6.72
C PHE A 15 12.69 6.04 -8.16
N ALA A 16 13.66 5.16 -8.40
CA ALA A 16 14.20 4.96 -9.76
C ALA A 16 13.12 4.41 -10.70
N ARG A 17 12.37 3.38 -10.26
CA ARG A 17 11.24 2.83 -10.99
C ARG A 17 10.15 3.90 -11.21
N ALA A 18 9.76 4.59 -10.15
CA ALA A 18 8.72 5.60 -10.19
C ALA A 18 9.05 6.75 -11.15
N LYS A 19 10.30 7.23 -11.16
CA LYS A 19 10.76 8.24 -12.12
C LYS A 19 10.69 7.76 -13.57
N LYS A 20 11.00 6.48 -13.83
CA LYS A 20 10.87 5.90 -15.19
C LYS A 20 9.40 5.85 -15.62
N VAL A 21 8.50 5.44 -14.73
CA VAL A 21 7.05 5.42 -14.99
C VAL A 21 6.54 6.84 -15.28
N ALA A 22 6.86 7.81 -14.43
CA ALA A 22 6.46 9.21 -14.61
C ALA A 22 6.91 9.75 -15.96
N LYS A 23 8.20 9.59 -16.32
CA LYS A 23 8.72 10.03 -17.64
C LYS A 23 7.98 9.38 -18.82
N ASN A 24 7.57 8.12 -18.71
CA ASN A 24 6.80 7.45 -19.75
C ASN A 24 5.39 8.02 -19.88
N ILE A 25 4.75 8.36 -18.77
CA ILE A 25 3.43 9.00 -18.74
C ILE A 25 3.51 10.39 -19.37
N ASP A 26 4.49 11.21 -18.97
CA ASP A 26 4.71 12.55 -19.51
C ASP A 26 4.87 12.54 -21.04
N LYS A 27 5.65 11.58 -21.58
CA LYS A 27 5.85 11.42 -23.04
C LYS A 27 4.57 11.06 -23.79
N ASN A 28 3.57 10.48 -23.11
CA ASN A 28 2.31 10.05 -23.69
C ASN A 28 1.14 10.95 -23.30
N SER A 29 1.37 12.03 -22.58
CA SER A 29 0.33 12.90 -22.00
C SER A 29 -0.58 13.59 -23.02
N SER A 30 -0.16 13.72 -24.27
CA SER A 30 -0.94 14.32 -25.36
C SER A 30 -1.91 13.34 -26.05
N LYS A 31 -1.92 12.07 -25.71
CA LYS A 31 -2.79 11.08 -26.35
C LYS A 31 -4.24 11.19 -25.84
N LYS A 32 -5.22 11.04 -26.77
CA LYS A 32 -6.61 10.78 -26.38
C LYS A 32 -6.68 9.49 -25.57
N ASN A 33 -7.48 9.42 -24.53
CA ASN A 33 -7.61 8.29 -23.59
C ASN A 33 -6.46 8.17 -22.59
N GLN A 34 -6.26 9.21 -21.79
CA GLN A 34 -5.35 9.17 -20.65
C GLN A 34 -5.86 8.22 -19.56
N PRO A 35 -4.99 7.47 -18.88
CA PRO A 35 -5.38 6.68 -17.71
C PRO A 35 -5.81 7.60 -16.56
N ASN A 36 -6.82 7.19 -15.79
CA ASN A 36 -7.46 8.03 -14.76
C ASN A 36 -6.50 8.54 -13.68
N LEU A 37 -5.46 7.76 -13.33
CA LEU A 37 -4.55 8.09 -12.23
C LEU A 37 -3.27 8.85 -12.66
N LEU A 38 -3.03 9.05 -13.95
CA LEU A 38 -2.01 9.95 -14.54
C LEU A 38 -0.65 10.01 -13.80
N GLY A 39 -0.13 8.89 -13.35
CA GLY A 39 1.14 8.84 -12.63
C GLY A 39 1.04 9.14 -11.12
N LEU A 40 -0.17 9.17 -10.58
CA LEU A 40 -0.41 9.46 -9.16
C LEU A 40 0.45 8.55 -8.26
N PRO A 41 1.28 9.12 -7.36
CA PRO A 41 2.10 8.35 -6.45
C PRO A 41 1.28 7.56 -5.43
N ILE A 42 1.45 6.24 -5.40
CA ILE A 42 0.77 5.36 -4.46
C ILE A 42 1.76 4.53 -3.62
N ALA A 43 1.33 4.15 -2.42
CA ALA A 43 2.01 3.12 -1.63
C ALA A 43 1.30 1.77 -1.82
N VAL A 44 2.09 0.72 -2.06
CA VAL A 44 1.58 -0.66 -2.17
C VAL A 44 1.89 -1.39 -0.86
N LYS A 45 0.87 -1.91 -0.20
CA LYS A 45 1.03 -2.68 1.03
C LYS A 45 2.02 -3.84 0.81
N ASP A 46 2.95 -4.06 1.75
CA ASP A 46 3.99 -5.10 1.64
C ASP A 46 3.43 -6.53 1.80
N TYR A 47 2.14 -6.67 1.61
CA TYR A 47 1.40 -7.92 1.48
C TYR A 47 0.93 -8.15 0.03
N ASN A 48 0.84 -7.10 -0.80
CA ASN A 48 0.55 -7.21 -2.21
C ASN A 48 1.84 -7.37 -3.02
N ASP A 49 1.89 -8.36 -3.90
CA ASP A 49 3.00 -8.53 -4.80
C ASP A 49 3.06 -7.42 -5.85
N LEU A 50 4.27 -6.96 -6.10
CA LEU A 50 4.61 -6.05 -7.19
C LEU A 50 5.81 -6.63 -7.92
N SER A 51 5.64 -6.94 -9.19
CA SER A 51 6.65 -7.59 -10.04
C SER A 51 8.00 -6.89 -9.99
N GLY A 52 9.07 -7.65 -9.76
CA GLY A 52 10.44 -7.16 -9.69
C GLY A 52 10.75 -6.33 -8.44
N VAL A 53 9.82 -6.20 -7.50
CA VAL A 53 10.00 -5.43 -6.27
C VAL A 53 9.92 -6.33 -5.05
N ARG A 54 10.90 -6.24 -4.18
CA ARG A 54 10.93 -7.02 -2.94
C ARG A 54 9.64 -6.87 -2.15
N THR A 55 8.97 -7.99 -1.87
CA THR A 55 7.76 -8.10 -1.05
C THR A 55 8.01 -9.12 0.05
N THR A 56 7.95 -8.67 1.31
CA THR A 56 8.42 -9.47 2.45
C THR A 56 7.32 -10.10 3.28
N TYR A 57 6.07 -9.67 3.13
CA TYR A 57 4.94 -10.03 4.00
C TYR A 57 5.26 -9.81 5.50
N GLY A 58 6.22 -8.91 5.79
CA GLY A 58 6.73 -8.69 7.14
C GLY A 58 7.55 -9.85 7.74
N SER A 59 7.80 -10.92 6.98
CA SER A 59 8.43 -12.15 7.46
C SER A 59 9.91 -12.26 7.09
N THR A 60 10.72 -12.77 8.01
CA THR A 60 12.15 -13.08 7.75
C THR A 60 12.32 -14.17 6.71
N ILE A 61 11.35 -15.08 6.57
CA ILE A 61 11.33 -16.13 5.54
C ILE A 61 11.34 -15.51 4.13
N PHE A 62 10.62 -14.42 3.95
CA PHE A 62 10.46 -13.72 2.67
C PHE A 62 11.27 -12.43 2.57
N LYS A 63 12.24 -12.20 3.46
CA LYS A 63 13.03 -10.95 3.49
C LYS A 63 13.71 -10.59 2.16
N ASN A 64 13.99 -11.57 1.32
CA ASN A 64 14.64 -11.42 0.01
C ASN A 64 13.70 -11.78 -1.15
N ASN A 65 12.43 -12.06 -0.91
CA ASN A 65 11.48 -12.45 -1.94
C ASN A 65 11.25 -11.32 -2.95
N ILE A 66 11.38 -11.63 -4.24
CA ILE A 66 11.08 -10.73 -5.35
C ILE A 66 10.07 -11.45 -6.26
N PRO A 67 8.79 -11.07 -6.19
CA PRO A 67 7.76 -11.69 -7.00
C PRO A 67 8.02 -11.50 -8.51
N LYS A 68 7.75 -12.54 -9.29
CA LYS A 68 7.81 -12.47 -10.77
C LYS A 68 6.62 -11.69 -11.33
N ASP A 69 5.47 -11.82 -10.68
CA ASP A 69 4.20 -11.19 -11.08
C ASP A 69 3.66 -10.26 -10.00
N SER A 70 2.88 -9.26 -10.43
CA SER A 70 2.10 -8.41 -9.54
C SER A 70 0.73 -9.05 -9.26
N ASP A 71 0.19 -8.78 -8.07
CA ASP A 71 -1.21 -9.09 -7.76
C ASP A 71 -2.15 -8.41 -8.75
N ARG A 72 -3.32 -9.02 -8.96
CA ARG A 72 -4.33 -8.54 -9.91
C ARG A 72 -4.75 -7.09 -9.65
N THR A 73 -5.00 -6.75 -8.38
CA THR A 73 -5.32 -5.37 -7.96
C THR A 73 -4.21 -4.40 -8.37
N ILE A 74 -2.94 -4.76 -8.15
CA ILE A 74 -1.81 -3.90 -8.50
C ILE A 74 -1.66 -3.75 -10.00
N LYS A 75 -1.83 -4.85 -10.77
CA LYS A 75 -1.86 -4.79 -12.25
C LYS A 75 -2.92 -3.82 -12.76
N LEU A 76 -4.12 -3.84 -12.16
CA LEU A 76 -5.21 -2.92 -12.53
C LEU A 76 -4.88 -1.47 -12.20
N LEU A 77 -4.35 -1.19 -11.02
CA LEU A 77 -3.93 0.16 -10.63
C LEU A 77 -2.86 0.71 -11.58
N GLU A 78 -1.84 -0.08 -11.92
CA GLU A 78 -0.79 0.33 -12.87
C GLU A 78 -1.33 0.55 -14.28
N ARG A 79 -2.25 -0.29 -14.76
CA ARG A 79 -2.93 -0.10 -16.07
C ARG A 79 -3.74 1.19 -16.10
N ASN A 80 -4.31 1.61 -14.98
CA ASN A 80 -5.02 2.88 -14.81
C ASN A 80 -4.09 4.06 -14.49
N GLY A 81 -2.77 3.87 -14.61
CA GLY A 81 -1.79 4.95 -14.50
C GLY A 81 -1.28 5.21 -13.08
N ALA A 82 -1.61 4.41 -12.09
CA ALA A 82 -1.01 4.53 -10.76
C ALA A 82 0.50 4.32 -10.82
N ASN A 83 1.23 5.09 -10.02
CA ASN A 83 2.69 5.00 -9.93
C ASN A 83 3.12 4.52 -8.54
N PRO A 84 3.35 3.23 -8.33
CA PRO A 84 3.89 2.72 -7.07
C PRO A 84 5.25 3.32 -6.75
N VAL A 85 5.34 4.09 -5.66
CA VAL A 85 6.58 4.77 -5.21
C VAL A 85 7.21 4.12 -3.98
N ALA A 86 6.45 3.31 -3.24
CA ALA A 86 6.93 2.60 -2.06
C ALA A 86 6.12 1.35 -1.76
N LYS A 87 6.75 0.39 -1.07
CA LYS A 87 6.06 -0.67 -0.34
C LYS A 87 5.80 -0.16 1.08
N SER A 88 4.56 -0.17 1.55
CA SER A 88 4.20 0.24 2.91
C SER A 88 4.33 -0.92 3.89
N ASN A 89 4.77 -0.62 5.11
CA ASN A 89 5.05 -1.64 6.13
C ASN A 89 3.79 -2.36 6.62
N VAL A 90 3.96 -3.62 7.02
CA VAL A 90 2.91 -4.51 7.54
C VAL A 90 3.46 -5.30 8.74
N PRO A 91 2.63 -5.86 9.63
CA PRO A 91 3.08 -6.91 10.53
C PRO A 91 3.34 -8.21 9.77
N GLU A 92 4.06 -9.14 10.37
CA GLU A 92 4.29 -10.46 9.79
C GLU A 92 2.96 -11.14 9.46
N TRP A 93 2.81 -11.61 8.22
CA TRP A 93 1.59 -12.25 7.68
C TRP A 93 0.30 -11.44 7.88
N ALA A 94 0.42 -10.13 7.96
CA ALA A 94 -0.69 -9.21 8.21
C ALA A 94 -1.41 -9.45 9.56
N GLY A 95 -0.76 -10.09 10.51
CA GLY A 95 -1.29 -10.37 11.86
C GLY A 95 -0.98 -9.26 12.86
N GLY A 96 -2.00 -8.53 13.33
CA GLY A 96 -1.87 -7.53 14.39
C GLY A 96 -1.39 -6.15 13.98
N HIS A 97 -0.71 -5.45 14.89
CA HIS A 97 -0.18 -4.09 14.69
C HIS A 97 1.08 -4.08 13.82
N THR A 98 1.34 -2.94 13.16
CA THR A 98 2.39 -2.83 12.13
C THR A 98 3.80 -2.77 12.73
N PHE A 99 4.27 -3.93 13.08
CA PHE A 99 5.63 -4.25 13.52
C PHE A 99 6.07 -5.58 12.91
N ASN A 100 7.33 -5.67 12.47
CA ASN A 100 7.92 -6.93 12.03
C ASN A 100 9.46 -6.90 12.16
N PRO A 101 10.13 -8.09 12.21
CA PRO A 101 11.58 -8.16 12.37
C PRO A 101 12.37 -7.69 11.15
N VAL A 102 11.76 -7.63 9.95
CA VAL A 102 12.45 -7.23 8.71
C VAL A 102 12.54 -5.72 8.58
N ASN A 103 11.44 -5.00 8.85
CA ASN A 103 11.31 -3.57 8.58
C ASN A 103 11.14 -2.74 9.86
N GLY A 104 10.88 -3.38 11.00
CA GLY A 104 10.68 -2.75 12.29
C GLY A 104 9.29 -2.17 12.49
N LEU A 105 9.17 -1.26 13.45
CA LEU A 105 7.92 -0.67 13.91
C LEU A 105 7.51 0.54 13.03
N THR A 106 6.23 0.60 12.67
CA THR A 106 5.58 1.81 12.15
C THR A 106 4.84 2.52 13.28
N ARG A 107 5.11 3.79 13.45
CA ARG A 107 4.52 4.64 14.49
C ARG A 107 3.42 5.51 13.92
N ASN A 108 2.50 5.95 14.79
CA ASN A 108 1.48 6.93 14.44
C ASN A 108 2.17 8.30 14.17
N PRO A 109 1.91 8.97 13.04
CA PRO A 109 2.56 10.25 12.72
C PRO A 109 2.09 11.42 13.59
N TRP A 110 0.92 11.31 14.21
CA TRP A 110 0.39 12.35 15.12
C TRP A 110 1.01 12.26 16.51
N ASP A 111 1.32 11.03 16.97
CA ASP A 111 1.98 10.75 18.23
C ASP A 111 2.87 9.52 18.09
N ILE A 112 4.17 9.73 18.05
CA ILE A 112 5.17 8.67 17.84
C ILE A 112 5.27 7.65 18.98
N SER A 113 4.66 7.92 20.13
CA SER A 113 4.55 6.96 21.22
C SER A 113 3.45 5.93 20.98
N LYS A 114 2.54 6.20 20.03
CA LYS A 114 1.37 5.38 19.71
C LYS A 114 1.61 4.49 18.50
N SER A 115 0.81 3.40 18.44
CA SER A 115 0.75 2.50 17.30
C SER A 115 0.06 3.16 16.11
N ALA A 116 0.52 2.86 14.90
CA ALA A 116 -0.19 3.18 13.66
C ALA A 116 -1.36 2.23 13.38
N GLY A 117 -1.67 1.31 14.29
CA GLY A 117 -2.62 0.23 14.04
C GLY A 117 -2.06 -0.81 13.06
N GLY A 118 -2.93 -1.63 12.53
CA GLY A 118 -2.56 -2.68 11.55
C GLY A 118 -3.77 -3.45 11.01
N SER A 119 -3.47 -4.24 10.05
CA SER A 119 -2.18 -4.57 9.44
C SER A 119 -1.74 -3.59 8.35
N SER A 120 -2.57 -2.65 7.87
CA SER A 120 -2.22 -1.62 6.88
C SER A 120 -1.68 -0.33 7.52
N GLY A 121 -1.02 -0.42 8.69
CA GLY A 121 -0.53 0.75 9.42
C GLY A 121 0.54 1.55 8.67
N GLY A 122 1.37 0.89 7.86
CA GLY A 122 2.33 1.57 7.00
C GLY A 122 1.65 2.44 5.93
N SER A 123 0.57 1.94 5.33
CA SER A 123 -0.25 2.68 4.37
C SER A 123 -0.92 3.90 5.02
N ALA A 124 -1.59 3.69 6.15
CA ALA A 124 -2.27 4.76 6.89
C ALA A 124 -1.27 5.84 7.37
N SER A 125 -0.14 5.45 7.92
CA SER A 125 0.91 6.38 8.38
C SER A 125 1.52 7.17 7.21
N ALA A 126 1.72 6.54 6.04
CA ALA A 126 2.23 7.22 4.84
C ALA A 126 1.25 8.26 4.30
N LEU A 127 -0.05 7.96 4.32
CA LEU A 127 -1.12 8.91 3.94
C LEU A 127 -1.20 10.06 4.92
N ALA A 128 -1.31 9.81 6.22
CA ALA A 128 -1.44 10.83 7.25
C ALA A 128 -0.23 11.77 7.30
N SER A 129 0.97 11.28 6.99
CA SER A 129 2.19 12.08 6.91
C SER A 129 2.44 12.71 5.53
N GLY A 130 1.50 12.63 4.59
CA GLY A 130 1.58 13.27 3.27
C GLY A 130 2.63 12.67 2.32
N GLN A 131 3.07 11.44 2.53
CA GLN A 131 4.12 10.81 1.69
C GLN A 131 3.59 10.26 0.36
N VAL A 132 2.30 9.92 0.33
CA VAL A 132 1.57 9.44 -0.85
C VAL A 132 0.16 9.99 -0.85
N PHE A 133 -0.52 9.91 -1.99
CA PHE A 133 -1.91 10.35 -2.14
C PHE A 133 -2.88 9.22 -1.89
N LEU A 134 -2.58 8.03 -2.42
CA LEU A 134 -3.38 6.82 -2.25
C LEU A 134 -2.49 5.67 -1.75
N ALA A 135 -3.11 4.67 -1.13
CA ALA A 135 -2.42 3.46 -0.74
C ALA A 135 -3.35 2.23 -0.85
N THR A 136 -2.74 1.06 -1.08
CA THR A 136 -3.46 -0.21 -0.99
C THR A 136 -3.47 -0.71 0.45
N GLY A 137 -4.52 -1.43 0.80
CA GLY A 137 -4.66 -2.17 2.03
C GLY A 137 -5.49 -3.42 1.83
N ASN A 138 -5.63 -4.20 2.88
CA ASN A 138 -6.55 -5.32 2.94
C ASN A 138 -7.12 -5.47 4.35
N ASP A 139 -8.24 -6.17 4.48
CA ASP A 139 -8.98 -6.27 5.72
C ASP A 139 -9.60 -7.67 5.86
N LEU A 140 -9.11 -8.44 6.81
CA LEU A 140 -9.73 -9.66 7.29
C LEU A 140 -10.52 -9.37 8.58
N GLY A 141 -9.86 -8.75 9.56
CA GLY A 141 -10.37 -8.46 10.89
C GLY A 141 -10.27 -7.00 11.33
N GLY A 142 -10.32 -6.04 10.37
CA GLY A 142 -10.20 -4.61 10.66
C GLY A 142 -8.97 -3.93 10.06
N SER A 143 -8.19 -4.62 9.25
CA SER A 143 -6.87 -4.15 8.80
C SER A 143 -6.87 -2.99 7.81
N LEU A 144 -7.99 -2.53 7.29
CA LEU A 144 -8.20 -1.22 6.64
C LEU A 144 -8.73 -0.20 7.65
N ARG A 145 -9.78 -0.57 8.38
CA ARG A 145 -10.55 0.30 9.27
C ARG A 145 -9.77 0.73 10.50
N THR A 146 -9.12 -0.21 11.19
CA THR A 146 -8.34 0.06 12.40
C THR A 146 -7.21 1.05 12.15
N PRO A 147 -6.29 0.83 11.17
CA PRO A 147 -5.23 1.81 10.93
C PRO A 147 -5.76 3.14 10.37
N ALA A 148 -6.86 3.13 9.60
CA ALA A 148 -7.49 4.37 9.15
C ALA A 148 -7.97 5.22 10.34
N GLY A 149 -8.71 4.63 11.26
CA GLY A 149 -9.18 5.32 12.47
C GLY A 149 -8.02 5.80 13.36
N PHE A 150 -6.95 5.02 13.53
CA PHE A 150 -5.80 5.40 14.35
C PHE A 150 -5.00 6.58 13.78
N ASN A 151 -4.96 6.72 12.44
CA ASN A 151 -4.16 7.75 11.77
C ASN A 151 -5.00 8.92 11.23
N GLY A 152 -6.33 8.92 11.42
CA GLY A 152 -7.21 9.98 10.91
C GLY A 152 -7.24 10.05 9.37
N VAL A 153 -7.29 8.90 8.71
CA VAL A 153 -7.43 8.76 7.25
C VAL A 153 -8.63 7.89 6.92
N VAL A 154 -9.00 7.81 5.64
CA VAL A 154 -10.11 6.98 5.16
C VAL A 154 -9.59 5.63 4.70
N GLY A 155 -10.26 4.56 5.13
CA GLY A 155 -9.99 3.18 4.66
C GLY A 155 -11.30 2.48 4.39
N LEU A 156 -11.53 2.08 3.14
CA LEU A 156 -12.74 1.39 2.74
C LEU A 156 -12.54 -0.13 2.77
N ARG A 157 -13.33 -0.81 3.63
CA ARG A 157 -13.54 -2.24 3.50
C ARG A 157 -14.72 -2.48 2.56
N PRO A 158 -14.50 -2.87 1.30
CA PRO A 158 -15.57 -3.12 0.34
C PRO A 158 -16.28 -4.45 0.65
N SER A 159 -17.39 -4.67 -0.05
CA SER A 159 -18.01 -6.00 -0.10
C SER A 159 -17.08 -7.02 -0.77
N PRO A 160 -17.12 -8.30 -0.36
CA PRO A 160 -16.35 -9.35 -1.02
C PRO A 160 -16.62 -9.39 -2.53
N GLY A 161 -15.56 -9.54 -3.32
CA GLY A 161 -15.65 -9.62 -4.78
C GLY A 161 -15.68 -8.28 -5.53
N LEU A 162 -15.87 -7.14 -4.85
CA LEU A 162 -15.85 -5.83 -5.51
C LEU A 162 -14.44 -5.48 -6.04
N ILE A 163 -13.43 -5.72 -5.23
CA ILE A 163 -12.03 -5.55 -5.64
C ILE A 163 -11.39 -6.91 -5.83
N PRO A 164 -10.80 -7.20 -7.01
CA PRO A 164 -10.24 -8.50 -7.30
C PRO A 164 -9.01 -8.77 -6.44
N ARG A 165 -8.93 -9.95 -5.84
CA ARG A 165 -7.76 -10.46 -5.13
C ARG A 165 -6.82 -11.21 -6.07
N GLY A 166 -5.59 -11.44 -5.61
CA GLY A 166 -4.68 -12.37 -6.27
C GLY A 166 -5.11 -13.83 -6.09
N ASP A 167 -4.65 -14.68 -6.99
CA ASP A 167 -5.01 -16.13 -7.04
C ASP A 167 -4.40 -16.95 -5.89
N ARG A 168 -3.59 -16.34 -5.03
CA ARG A 168 -2.85 -16.99 -3.93
C ARG A 168 -3.70 -17.35 -2.72
N TYR A 169 -4.90 -16.82 -2.63
CA TYR A 169 -5.76 -16.98 -1.47
C TYR A 169 -6.92 -17.91 -1.77
N MET A 170 -7.52 -18.46 -0.73
CA MET A 170 -8.71 -19.27 -0.87
C MET A 170 -9.78 -18.49 -1.66
N PRO A 171 -10.17 -18.93 -2.85
CA PRO A 171 -11.02 -18.13 -3.75
C PRO A 171 -12.43 -17.89 -3.19
N PHE A 172 -12.88 -18.75 -2.28
CA PHE A 172 -14.20 -18.65 -1.64
C PHE A 172 -14.19 -17.96 -0.28
N ASP A 173 -13.03 -17.48 0.19
CA ASP A 173 -12.96 -16.72 1.44
C ASP A 173 -13.60 -15.33 1.27
N THR A 174 -14.68 -15.08 1.99
CA THR A 174 -15.43 -13.82 1.99
C THR A 174 -14.99 -12.86 3.10
N LEU A 175 -14.11 -13.28 4.00
CA LEU A 175 -13.66 -12.45 5.12
C LEU A 175 -12.53 -11.51 4.70
N TRP A 176 -11.60 -11.99 3.89
CA TRP A 176 -10.49 -11.19 3.39
C TRP A 176 -10.89 -10.37 2.16
N VAL A 177 -10.68 -9.06 2.22
CA VAL A 177 -10.90 -8.14 1.09
C VAL A 177 -9.70 -7.23 0.88
N GLU A 178 -9.43 -6.88 -0.38
CA GLU A 178 -8.55 -5.77 -0.73
C GLU A 178 -9.36 -4.47 -0.69
N GLY A 179 -8.70 -3.34 -0.39
CA GLY A 179 -9.37 -2.05 -0.37
C GLY A 179 -8.43 -0.87 -0.47
N PRO A 180 -8.95 0.30 -0.91
CA PRO A 180 -8.21 1.53 -0.99
C PRO A 180 -8.13 2.25 0.36
N MET A 181 -7.10 3.10 0.49
CA MET A 181 -6.94 4.06 1.57
C MET A 181 -6.53 5.42 1.00
N ALA A 182 -7.12 6.49 1.52
CA ALA A 182 -6.85 7.88 1.12
C ALA A 182 -6.98 8.83 2.32
N ARG A 183 -6.66 10.12 2.14
CA ARG A 183 -6.86 11.12 3.19
C ARG A 183 -8.31 11.59 3.27
N THR A 184 -9.00 11.66 2.16
CA THR A 184 -10.40 12.10 2.06
C THR A 184 -11.25 11.04 1.40
N VAL A 185 -12.57 11.19 1.49
CA VAL A 185 -13.53 10.29 0.82
C VAL A 185 -13.49 10.53 -0.70
N GLU A 186 -13.33 11.77 -1.11
CA GLU A 186 -13.25 12.18 -2.52
C GLU A 186 -12.03 11.56 -3.22
N ASP A 187 -10.88 11.54 -2.54
CA ASP A 187 -9.67 10.90 -3.07
C ASP A 187 -9.79 9.37 -3.14
N LEU A 188 -10.66 8.80 -2.30
CA LEU A 188 -10.83 7.35 -2.20
C LEU A 188 -11.79 6.80 -3.25
N ALA A 189 -12.82 7.58 -3.65
CA ALA A 189 -13.88 7.21 -4.59
C ALA A 189 -13.38 7.21 -6.03
#